data_4890d489e589a67c75f4e930a6243fdc
#
_entry.id   4890d489e589a67c75f4e930a6243fdc
#
_cell.length_a   1.000
_cell.length_b   1.000
_cell.length_c   1.000
_cell.angle_alpha   90.00
_cell.angle_beta   90.00
_cell.angle_gamma   90.00
#
_symmetry.space_group_name_H-M   'P 1'
#
loop_
_entity.id
_entity.type
_entity.pdbx_description
1 polymer ?
#
loop_
_entity_poly.entity_id
_entity_poly.type
_entity_poly.pdbx_seq_one_letter_code
_entity_poly.pdbx_strand_id
1 'polypeptide(L)'
;MKKTKIDHYTDKEALDFHKEKKPGKIEIISSKNMITKRDLALAYSPGVAAPVKEISNNPEAAYDYTSKGNLVAVISNGSAILGMGNLGALASKPVMEGKAVLFKRFADIDSIDLEIDSKDSEEIINSIKNFAPSFGGINLEDIAAPDCFIIEQKLKEILDIPVFHDDQHGTAIITTAALINALDISGKSIKKIKVVVHGAGASAQACTELFKNSGV
;
A
#
# COMPACT_ATOMS: atom_id res chain seq x y z
N MET A 1 -0.44 31.90 -1.22
CA MET A 1 -1.39 31.20 -2.09
C MET A 1 -2.76 31.25 -1.45
N LYS A 2 -3.80 31.75 -2.16
CA LYS A 2 -5.18 31.67 -1.65
C LYS A 2 -5.59 30.19 -1.65
N LYS A 3 -5.88 29.63 -0.47
CA LYS A 3 -6.48 28.29 -0.35
C LYS A 3 -7.77 28.26 -1.17
N THR A 4 -7.87 27.37 -2.11
CA THR A 4 -9.10 27.13 -2.85
C THR A 4 -10.17 26.60 -1.88
N LYS A 5 -11.44 26.94 -2.08
CA LYS A 5 -12.58 26.58 -1.21
C LYS A 5 -12.77 25.04 -1.01
N ILE A 6 -12.01 24.22 -1.71
CA ILE A 6 -12.09 22.75 -1.70
C ILE A 6 -11.33 22.14 -0.49
N ASP A 7 -10.40 22.90 0.12
CA ASP A 7 -9.51 22.39 1.19
C ASP A 7 -9.99 22.72 2.62
N HIS A 8 -11.23 23.17 2.79
CA HIS A 8 -11.77 23.51 4.10
C HIS A 8 -12.70 22.39 4.60
N TYR A 9 -12.17 21.56 5.46
CA TYR A 9 -12.93 20.65 6.31
C TYR A 9 -12.59 20.92 7.79
N THR A 10 -13.51 20.59 8.66
CA THR A 10 -13.32 20.61 10.12
C THR A 10 -13.04 19.19 10.61
N ASP A 11 -12.41 19.07 11.77
CA ASP A 11 -12.20 17.77 12.42
C ASP A 11 -13.53 17.04 12.63
N LYS A 12 -14.60 17.79 12.95
CA LYS A 12 -15.94 17.21 13.11
C LYS A 12 -16.44 16.60 11.79
N GLU A 13 -16.34 17.31 10.67
CA GLU A 13 -16.74 16.79 9.36
C GLU A 13 -15.95 15.53 8.99
N ALA A 14 -14.65 15.49 9.28
CA ALA A 14 -13.83 14.31 9.06
C ALA A 14 -14.27 13.13 9.92
N LEU A 15 -14.56 13.35 11.21
CA LEU A 15 -15.07 12.32 12.11
C LEU A 15 -16.45 11.82 11.69
N ASP A 16 -17.36 12.72 11.33
CA ASP A 16 -18.69 12.38 10.85
C ASP A 16 -18.61 11.54 9.57
N PHE A 17 -17.76 11.91 8.61
CA PHE A 17 -17.51 11.16 7.37
C PHE A 17 -17.11 9.69 7.64
N HIS A 18 -16.22 9.45 8.62
CA HIS A 18 -15.77 8.10 8.95
C HIS A 18 -16.79 7.26 9.71
N LYS A 19 -17.78 7.92 10.34
CA LYS A 19 -18.80 7.28 11.17
C LYS A 19 -20.15 7.09 10.46
N GLU A 20 -20.45 7.94 9.46
CA GLU A 20 -21.76 7.95 8.79
C GLU A 20 -22.09 6.62 8.10
N LYS A 21 -23.38 6.22 8.15
CA LYS A 21 -23.96 5.01 7.53
C LYS A 21 -23.29 3.73 8.04
N LYS A 22 -22.13 3.38 7.48
CA LYS A 22 -21.33 2.22 7.87
C LYS A 22 -19.94 2.73 8.26
N PRO A 23 -19.47 2.46 9.50
CA PRO A 23 -18.14 2.91 9.93
C PRO A 23 -17.02 2.34 9.05
N GLY A 24 -15.96 3.13 8.88
CA GLY A 24 -14.82 2.78 8.03
C GLY A 24 -15.04 3.13 6.55
N LYS A 25 -14.12 2.68 5.71
CA LYS A 25 -14.12 2.98 4.27
C LYS A 25 -14.15 1.74 3.38
N ILE A 26 -13.95 0.56 3.97
CA ILE A 26 -13.84 -0.71 3.24
C ILE A 26 -15.07 -1.56 3.52
N GLU A 27 -15.57 -2.20 2.48
CA GLU A 27 -16.61 -3.22 2.54
C GLU A 27 -16.18 -4.43 1.69
N ILE A 28 -16.35 -5.63 2.23
CA ILE A 28 -16.10 -6.88 1.50
C ILE A 28 -17.41 -7.41 0.97
N ILE A 29 -17.50 -7.57 -0.35
CA ILE A 29 -18.67 -8.11 -1.04
C ILE A 29 -18.28 -9.34 -1.86
N SER A 30 -19.21 -10.27 -2.02
CA SER A 30 -19.00 -11.44 -2.87
C SER A 30 -18.99 -11.04 -4.36
N SER A 31 -17.98 -11.49 -5.10
CA SER A 31 -17.91 -11.36 -6.56
C SER A 31 -18.72 -12.44 -7.31
N LYS A 32 -19.21 -13.45 -6.61
CA LYS A 32 -19.98 -14.56 -7.16
C LYS A 32 -21.39 -14.60 -6.57
N ASN A 33 -22.35 -15.01 -7.38
CA ASN A 33 -23.71 -15.23 -6.90
C ASN A 33 -23.76 -16.43 -5.95
N MET A 34 -24.45 -16.28 -4.83
CA MET A 34 -24.63 -17.31 -3.80
C MET A 34 -26.13 -17.46 -3.47
N ILE A 35 -26.97 -17.57 -4.51
CA ILE A 35 -28.43 -17.52 -4.38
C ILE A 35 -29.01 -18.94 -4.33
N THR A 36 -28.48 -19.87 -5.12
CA THR A 36 -29.01 -21.22 -5.25
C THR A 36 -28.15 -22.25 -4.49
N LYS A 37 -28.75 -23.42 -4.21
CA LYS A 37 -28.01 -24.58 -3.66
C LYS A 37 -26.84 -25.00 -4.58
N ARG A 38 -27.03 -24.84 -5.91
CA ARG A 38 -25.97 -25.12 -6.87
C ARG A 38 -24.81 -24.16 -6.74
N ASP A 39 -25.09 -22.86 -6.59
CA ASP A 39 -24.02 -21.85 -6.39
C ASP A 39 -23.22 -22.16 -5.13
N LEU A 40 -23.90 -22.50 -4.04
CA LEU A 40 -23.26 -22.88 -2.78
C LEU A 40 -22.41 -24.14 -2.94
N ALA A 41 -22.89 -25.15 -3.66
CA ALA A 41 -22.14 -26.39 -3.91
C ALA A 41 -20.88 -26.15 -4.79
N LEU A 42 -20.93 -25.19 -5.71
CA LEU A 42 -19.78 -24.81 -6.55
C LEU A 42 -18.77 -23.97 -5.78
N ALA A 43 -19.27 -22.99 -5.02
CA ALA A 43 -18.42 -22.02 -4.34
C ALA A 43 -17.78 -22.57 -3.05
N TYR A 44 -18.39 -23.58 -2.44
CA TYR A 44 -17.90 -24.18 -1.21
C TYR A 44 -17.85 -25.72 -1.34
N SER A 45 -18.58 -26.46 -0.55
CA SER A 45 -18.51 -27.92 -0.55
C SER A 45 -19.62 -28.54 -1.42
N PRO A 46 -19.31 -29.49 -2.32
CA PRO A 46 -18.01 -30.14 -2.57
C PRO A 46 -17.15 -29.49 -3.68
N GLY A 47 -17.69 -28.55 -4.46
CA GLY A 47 -17.09 -28.03 -5.68
C GLY A 47 -15.72 -27.37 -5.50
N VAL A 48 -15.50 -26.71 -4.34
CA VAL A 48 -14.22 -26.06 -4.01
C VAL A 48 -13.02 -27.02 -3.98
N ALA A 49 -13.25 -28.33 -3.89
CA ALA A 49 -12.17 -29.33 -3.97
C ALA A 49 -11.45 -29.33 -5.33
N ALA A 50 -12.12 -28.90 -6.41
CA ALA A 50 -11.51 -28.85 -7.73
C ALA A 50 -10.39 -27.80 -7.80
N PRO A 51 -10.64 -26.48 -7.53
CA PRO A 51 -9.56 -25.48 -7.51
C PRO A 51 -8.50 -25.76 -6.45
N VAL A 52 -8.83 -26.35 -5.29
CA VAL A 52 -7.83 -26.74 -4.29
C VAL A 52 -6.83 -27.74 -4.88
N LYS A 53 -7.30 -28.77 -5.59
CA LYS A 53 -6.40 -29.76 -6.24
C LYS A 53 -5.57 -29.12 -7.34
N GLU A 54 -6.16 -28.22 -8.13
CA GLU A 54 -5.46 -27.54 -9.20
C GLU A 54 -4.31 -26.69 -8.66
N ILE A 55 -4.58 -25.87 -7.66
CA ILE A 55 -3.56 -25.02 -7.00
C ILE A 55 -2.49 -25.87 -6.31
N SER A 56 -2.88 -27.00 -5.70
CA SER A 56 -1.91 -27.93 -5.08
C SER A 56 -0.92 -28.51 -6.09
N ASN A 57 -1.36 -28.77 -7.32
CA ASN A 57 -0.53 -29.28 -8.39
C ASN A 57 0.26 -28.19 -9.12
N ASN A 58 -0.32 -27.01 -9.24
CA ASN A 58 0.26 -25.83 -9.87
C ASN A 58 -0.06 -24.59 -9.06
N PRO A 59 0.86 -24.09 -8.21
CA PRO A 59 0.64 -22.90 -7.38
C PRO A 59 0.25 -21.64 -8.14
N GLU A 60 0.70 -21.47 -9.39
CA GLU A 60 0.34 -20.33 -10.24
C GLU A 60 -1.17 -20.27 -10.54
N ALA A 61 -1.85 -21.38 -10.51
CA ALA A 61 -3.31 -21.44 -10.67
C ALA A 61 -4.07 -20.68 -9.55
N ALA A 62 -3.40 -20.33 -8.46
CA ALA A 62 -4.00 -19.45 -7.43
C ALA A 62 -4.41 -18.09 -7.98
N TYR A 63 -3.71 -17.58 -8.99
CA TYR A 63 -4.04 -16.32 -9.66
C TYR A 63 -5.31 -16.40 -10.51
N ASP A 64 -5.67 -17.58 -10.99
CA ASP A 64 -6.88 -17.81 -11.79
C ASP A 64 -8.11 -18.12 -10.94
N TYR A 65 -7.93 -18.82 -9.81
CA TYR A 65 -9.03 -19.37 -9.03
C TYR A 65 -9.31 -18.66 -7.71
N THR A 66 -8.49 -17.65 -7.34
CA THR A 66 -8.67 -16.89 -6.11
C THR A 66 -8.57 -15.38 -6.35
N SER A 67 -8.82 -14.59 -5.32
CA SER A 67 -8.62 -13.13 -5.36
C SER A 67 -7.15 -12.71 -5.35
N LYS A 68 -6.20 -13.63 -5.18
CA LYS A 68 -4.76 -13.35 -5.09
C LYS A 68 -4.25 -12.47 -6.24
N GLY A 69 -4.74 -12.70 -7.47
CA GLY A 69 -4.29 -11.98 -8.66
C GLY A 69 -4.60 -10.47 -8.67
N ASN A 70 -5.55 -10.02 -7.85
CA ASN A 70 -5.94 -8.61 -7.78
C ASN A 70 -6.09 -8.09 -6.34
N LEU A 71 -5.45 -8.73 -5.36
CA LEU A 71 -5.56 -8.34 -3.96
C LEU A 71 -4.20 -7.89 -3.41
N VAL A 72 -4.09 -6.64 -2.97
CA VAL A 72 -2.90 -6.05 -2.34
C VAL A 72 -3.15 -5.82 -0.86
N ALA A 73 -2.18 -6.21 -0.01
CA ALA A 73 -2.20 -5.83 1.40
C ALA A 73 -1.54 -4.45 1.57
N VAL A 74 -2.23 -3.54 2.27
CA VAL A 74 -1.65 -2.30 2.81
C VAL A 74 -1.23 -2.58 4.25
N ILE A 75 0.06 -2.49 4.54
CA ILE A 75 0.61 -2.93 5.83
C ILE A 75 1.31 -1.79 6.53
N SER A 76 0.97 -1.59 7.79
CA SER A 76 1.59 -0.60 8.67
C SER A 76 1.79 -1.14 10.09
N ASN A 77 2.75 -0.57 10.79
CA ASN A 77 2.83 -0.67 12.25
C ASN A 77 2.53 0.66 12.95
N GLY A 78 2.15 1.68 12.20
CA GLY A 78 1.76 2.99 12.70
C GLY A 78 2.90 3.78 13.35
N SER A 79 4.15 3.51 12.96
CA SER A 79 5.32 4.16 13.56
C SER A 79 5.65 5.53 12.96
N ALA A 80 5.04 5.92 11.82
CA ALA A 80 5.29 7.19 11.13
C ALA A 80 4.04 7.81 10.50
N ILE A 81 2.94 7.91 11.24
CA ILE A 81 1.62 8.31 10.72
C ILE A 81 1.58 9.80 10.38
N LEU A 82 1.42 10.15 9.08
CA LEU A 82 1.11 11.49 8.58
C LEU A 82 1.94 12.65 9.19
N GLY A 83 3.20 12.41 9.58
CA GLY A 83 4.02 13.39 10.27
C GLY A 83 3.70 13.60 11.75
N MET A 84 2.72 12.88 12.30
CA MET A 84 2.42 12.89 13.75
C MET A 84 3.32 11.93 14.55
N GLY A 85 4.13 11.13 13.87
CA GLY A 85 5.04 10.17 14.48
C GLY A 85 4.39 8.84 14.83
N ASN A 86 4.92 8.19 15.87
CA ASN A 86 4.47 6.86 16.29
C ASN A 86 3.22 6.95 17.17
N LEU A 87 2.07 6.65 16.60
CA LEU A 87 0.79 6.55 17.32
C LEU A 87 0.31 5.10 17.49
N GLY A 88 1.03 4.14 16.92
CA GLY A 88 0.75 2.71 17.01
C GLY A 88 -0.17 2.17 15.92
N ALA A 89 -0.19 0.86 15.80
CA ALA A 89 -0.86 0.12 14.75
C ALA A 89 -2.36 0.45 14.64
N LEU A 90 -3.11 0.36 15.73
CA LEU A 90 -4.56 0.62 15.69
C LEU A 90 -4.91 2.04 15.22
N ALA A 91 -4.11 3.04 15.62
CA ALA A 91 -4.34 4.43 15.21
C ALA A 91 -4.05 4.69 13.73
N SER A 92 -3.25 3.85 13.06
CA SER A 92 -2.98 3.96 11.63
C SER A 92 -4.15 3.49 10.75
N LYS A 93 -5.05 2.66 11.27
CA LYS A 93 -6.12 2.03 10.50
C LYS A 93 -6.94 2.99 9.63
N PRO A 94 -7.39 4.17 10.07
CA PRO A 94 -8.12 5.09 9.20
C PRO A 94 -7.31 5.55 7.99
N VAL A 95 -5.98 5.69 8.12
CA VAL A 95 -5.08 6.04 7.00
C VAL A 95 -4.94 4.85 6.05
N MET A 96 -4.73 3.66 6.59
CA MET A 96 -4.53 2.42 5.81
C MET A 96 -5.78 2.04 5.02
N GLU A 97 -6.98 2.15 5.61
CA GLU A 97 -8.25 2.03 4.85
C GLU A 97 -8.34 3.07 3.73
N GLY A 98 -7.89 4.30 4.00
CA GLY A 98 -7.81 5.35 2.98
C GLY A 98 -6.91 4.94 1.82
N LYS A 99 -5.72 4.43 2.11
CA LYS A 99 -4.79 3.93 1.08
C LYS A 99 -5.40 2.78 0.27
N ALA A 100 -6.05 1.83 0.92
CA ALA A 100 -6.72 0.72 0.24
C ALA A 100 -7.82 1.21 -0.72
N VAL A 101 -8.60 2.21 -0.33
CA VAL A 101 -9.61 2.84 -1.21
C VAL A 101 -8.96 3.54 -2.41
N LEU A 102 -7.76 4.14 -2.25
CA LEU A 102 -7.04 4.74 -3.38
C LEU A 102 -6.60 3.68 -4.40
N PHE A 103 -6.13 2.51 -3.96
CA PHE A 103 -5.84 1.37 -4.86
C PHE A 103 -7.06 1.01 -5.70
N LYS A 104 -8.22 0.86 -5.06
CA LYS A 104 -9.48 0.57 -5.77
C LYS A 104 -9.88 1.69 -6.71
N ARG A 105 -9.84 2.94 -6.24
CA ARG A 105 -10.30 4.11 -6.99
C ARG A 105 -9.49 4.38 -8.25
N PHE A 106 -8.16 4.25 -8.18
CA PHE A 106 -7.27 4.69 -9.25
C PHE A 106 -6.71 3.56 -10.10
N ALA A 107 -6.67 2.34 -9.60
CA ALA A 107 -6.07 1.21 -10.29
C ALA A 107 -7.00 -0.01 -10.43
N ASP A 108 -8.21 0.05 -9.86
CA ASP A 108 -9.15 -1.07 -9.76
C ASP A 108 -8.54 -2.33 -9.10
N ILE A 109 -7.58 -2.11 -8.20
CA ILE A 109 -6.97 -3.15 -7.38
C ILE A 109 -7.74 -3.26 -6.07
N ASP A 110 -8.18 -4.47 -5.74
CA ASP A 110 -8.76 -4.76 -4.43
C ASP A 110 -7.67 -4.69 -3.37
N SER A 111 -7.98 -4.09 -2.23
CA SER A 111 -6.99 -3.93 -1.18
C SER A 111 -7.64 -3.98 0.20
N ILE A 112 -6.93 -4.58 1.14
CA ILE A 112 -7.26 -4.55 2.56
C ILE A 112 -6.05 -4.08 3.36
N ASP A 113 -6.32 -3.46 4.49
CA ASP A 113 -5.32 -3.01 5.43
C ASP A 113 -5.06 -4.05 6.53
N LEU A 114 -3.80 -4.16 6.92
CA LEU A 114 -3.33 -5.06 7.97
C LEU A 114 -2.37 -4.29 8.89
N GLU A 115 -2.81 -4.01 10.09
CA GLU A 115 -2.02 -3.32 11.11
C GLU A 115 -1.28 -4.33 11.98
N ILE A 116 0.05 -4.25 12.01
CA ILE A 116 0.91 -5.13 12.81
C ILE A 116 1.34 -4.40 14.08
N ASP A 117 0.86 -4.86 15.23
CA ASP A 117 1.20 -4.28 16.53
C ASP A 117 2.55 -4.81 17.03
N SER A 118 3.60 -4.41 16.33
CA SER A 118 4.99 -4.71 16.71
C SER A 118 5.93 -3.57 16.34
N LYS A 119 7.01 -3.44 17.14
CA LYS A 119 8.14 -2.55 16.87
C LYS A 119 9.39 -3.30 16.42
N ASP A 120 9.34 -4.62 16.44
CA ASP A 120 10.44 -5.48 16.03
C ASP A 120 10.36 -5.76 14.54
N SER A 121 11.38 -5.37 13.80
CA SER A 121 11.44 -5.53 12.34
C SER A 121 11.39 -7.00 11.92
N GLU A 122 12.01 -7.91 12.66
CA GLU A 122 11.99 -9.34 12.36
C GLU A 122 10.61 -9.95 12.60
N GLU A 123 9.91 -9.53 13.64
CA GLU A 123 8.54 -9.95 13.89
C GLU A 123 7.59 -9.45 12.78
N ILE A 124 7.74 -8.20 12.33
CA ILE A 124 6.98 -7.65 11.21
C ILE A 124 7.25 -8.44 9.92
N ILE A 125 8.53 -8.69 9.59
CA ILE A 125 8.92 -9.45 8.40
C ILE A 125 8.32 -10.87 8.44
N ASN A 126 8.43 -11.56 9.57
CA ASN A 126 7.90 -12.92 9.72
C ASN A 126 6.36 -12.95 9.63
N SER A 127 5.68 -11.96 10.20
CA SER A 127 4.23 -11.81 10.08
C SER A 127 3.81 -11.67 8.62
N ILE A 128 4.44 -10.75 7.89
CA ILE A 128 4.15 -10.50 6.47
C ILE A 128 4.44 -11.75 5.62
N LYS A 129 5.57 -12.40 5.82
CA LYS A 129 5.93 -13.64 5.13
C LYS A 129 4.85 -14.72 5.28
N ASN A 130 4.28 -14.87 6.47
CA ASN A 130 3.32 -15.92 6.77
C ASN A 130 1.97 -15.73 6.07
N PHE A 131 1.51 -14.51 5.83
CA PHE A 131 0.25 -14.24 5.14
C PHE A 131 0.41 -13.79 3.67
N ALA A 132 1.65 -13.57 3.21
CA ALA A 132 1.95 -13.22 1.82
C ALA A 132 1.32 -14.15 0.76
N PRO A 133 1.14 -15.48 1.00
CA PRO A 133 0.46 -16.34 0.05
C PRO A 133 -0.95 -15.89 -0.36
N SER A 134 -1.63 -15.10 0.49
CA SER A 134 -2.98 -14.59 0.22
C SER A 134 -3.02 -13.41 -0.75
N PHE A 135 -1.88 -12.78 -1.05
CA PHE A 135 -1.82 -11.51 -1.77
C PHE A 135 -1.02 -11.61 -3.07
N GLY A 136 -1.40 -10.79 -4.05
CA GLY A 136 -0.64 -10.58 -5.28
C GLY A 136 0.43 -9.49 -5.16
N GLY A 137 0.42 -8.70 -4.08
CA GLY A 137 1.42 -7.68 -3.79
C GLY A 137 1.25 -7.07 -2.40
N ILE A 138 2.27 -6.36 -1.95
CA ILE A 138 2.33 -5.73 -0.62
C ILE A 138 2.73 -4.27 -0.77
N ASN A 139 1.93 -3.38 -0.20
CA ASN A 139 2.26 -1.99 0.02
C ASN A 139 2.55 -1.76 1.51
N LEU A 140 3.78 -1.39 1.81
CA LEU A 140 4.18 -0.92 3.15
C LEU A 140 3.87 0.57 3.26
N GLU A 141 3.29 0.99 4.37
CA GLU A 141 2.83 2.38 4.58
C GLU A 141 3.12 2.82 6.02
N ASP A 142 3.51 4.08 6.20
CA ASP A 142 3.69 4.72 7.53
C ASP A 142 4.61 3.93 8.49
N ILE A 143 5.64 3.26 7.95
CA ILE A 143 6.69 2.59 8.72
C ILE A 143 7.89 3.52 8.82
N ALA A 144 8.35 3.81 10.04
CA ALA A 144 9.43 4.76 10.28
C ALA A 144 10.78 4.29 9.74
N ALA A 145 11.60 5.23 9.26
CA ALA A 145 13.02 4.99 9.01
C ALA A 145 13.76 4.87 10.38
N PRO A 146 14.80 4.02 10.50
CA PRO A 146 15.41 3.22 9.44
C PRO A 146 14.73 1.85 9.17
N ASP A 147 13.83 1.40 10.01
CA ASP A 147 13.24 0.06 9.96
C ASP A 147 12.55 -0.22 8.62
N CYS A 148 11.89 0.78 8.03
CA CYS A 148 11.23 0.63 6.74
C CYS A 148 12.17 0.15 5.62
N PHE A 149 13.45 0.56 5.64
CA PHE A 149 14.44 0.11 4.65
C PHE A 149 14.79 -1.36 4.81
N ILE A 150 15.00 -1.79 6.05
CA ILE A 150 15.35 -3.16 6.41
C ILE A 150 14.18 -4.10 6.06
N ILE A 151 12.98 -3.72 6.48
CA ILE A 151 11.77 -4.52 6.27
C ILE A 151 11.49 -4.67 4.77
N GLU A 152 11.49 -3.59 4.01
CA GLU A 152 11.23 -3.65 2.57
C GLU A 152 12.28 -4.48 1.83
N GLN A 153 13.57 -4.23 2.09
CA GLN A 153 14.65 -4.96 1.45
C GLN A 153 14.54 -6.47 1.73
N LYS A 154 14.33 -6.82 2.99
CA LYS A 154 14.25 -8.22 3.39
C LYS A 154 13.05 -8.94 2.78
N LEU A 155 11.90 -8.29 2.74
CA LEU A 155 10.70 -8.84 2.13
C LEU A 155 10.88 -9.04 0.61
N LYS A 156 11.54 -8.11 -0.09
CA LYS A 156 11.89 -8.25 -1.52
C LYS A 156 12.84 -9.43 -1.79
N GLU A 157 13.68 -9.80 -0.82
CA GLU A 157 14.59 -10.94 -0.96
C GLU A 157 13.90 -12.29 -0.78
N ILE A 158 12.84 -12.36 0.05
CA ILE A 158 12.24 -13.63 0.48
C ILE A 158 10.85 -13.89 -0.12
N LEU A 159 10.21 -12.91 -0.74
CA LEU A 159 8.90 -13.04 -1.36
C LEU A 159 9.02 -12.99 -2.89
N ASP A 160 8.17 -13.76 -3.55
CA ASP A 160 8.04 -13.82 -5.01
C ASP A 160 6.98 -12.86 -5.58
N ILE A 161 6.34 -12.07 -4.71
CA ILE A 161 5.36 -11.03 -5.08
C ILE A 161 5.96 -9.64 -4.91
N PRO A 162 5.45 -8.61 -5.62
CA PRO A 162 5.91 -7.24 -5.46
C PRO A 162 5.76 -6.72 -4.04
N VAL A 163 6.81 -6.09 -3.53
CA VAL A 163 6.82 -5.35 -2.26
C VAL A 163 7.23 -3.91 -2.54
N PHE A 164 6.43 -2.96 -2.07
CA PHE A 164 6.61 -1.54 -2.33
C PHE A 164 6.36 -0.74 -1.05
N HIS A 165 7.26 0.18 -0.72
CA HIS A 165 7.07 1.13 0.38
C HIS A 165 6.74 2.50 -0.20
N ASP A 166 5.50 2.95 -0.07
CA ASP A 166 5.00 4.15 -0.75
C ASP A 166 5.68 5.44 -0.29
N ASP A 167 5.93 5.59 1.00
CA ASP A 167 6.61 6.77 1.55
C ASP A 167 8.02 6.97 0.99
N GLN A 168 8.66 5.89 0.56
CA GLN A 168 9.95 5.94 -0.15
C GLN A 168 9.71 6.19 -1.65
N HIS A 169 9.17 5.20 -2.32
CA HIS A 169 9.19 5.10 -3.78
C HIS A 169 8.08 5.90 -4.46
N GLY A 170 6.87 5.95 -3.88
CA GLY A 170 5.77 6.77 -4.39
C GLY A 170 6.13 8.25 -4.37
N THR A 171 6.66 8.72 -3.24
CA THR A 171 7.14 10.10 -3.08
C THR A 171 8.29 10.41 -4.03
N ALA A 172 9.26 9.49 -4.20
CA ALA A 172 10.38 9.68 -5.11
C ALA A 172 9.92 9.78 -6.58
N ILE A 173 8.99 8.92 -7.01
CA ILE A 173 8.45 8.91 -8.37
C ILE A 173 7.77 10.24 -8.68
N ILE A 174 6.82 10.69 -7.86
CA ILE A 174 6.07 11.91 -8.12
C ILE A 174 6.94 13.17 -8.05
N THR A 175 7.90 13.19 -7.12
CA THR A 175 8.81 14.32 -6.95
C THR A 175 9.78 14.41 -8.13
N THR A 176 10.27 13.28 -8.62
CA THR A 176 11.13 13.25 -9.82
C THR A 176 10.38 13.67 -11.07
N ALA A 177 9.14 13.21 -11.24
CA ALA A 177 8.28 13.67 -12.34
C ALA A 177 8.06 15.20 -12.29
N ALA A 178 7.81 15.74 -11.09
CA ALA A 178 7.69 17.19 -10.90
C ALA A 178 9.00 17.93 -11.22
N LEU A 179 10.16 17.39 -10.84
CA LEU A 179 11.47 17.96 -11.17
C LEU A 179 11.69 18.00 -12.68
N ILE A 180 11.41 16.91 -13.39
CA ILE A 180 11.55 16.84 -14.86
C ILE A 180 10.69 17.92 -15.53
N ASN A 181 9.42 18.04 -15.15
CA ASN A 181 8.52 19.07 -15.70
C ASN A 181 8.99 20.49 -15.35
N ALA A 182 9.47 20.72 -14.14
CA ALA A 182 10.01 22.02 -13.73
C ALA A 182 11.27 22.42 -14.53
N LEU A 183 12.12 21.45 -14.85
CA LEU A 183 13.30 21.68 -15.70
C LEU A 183 12.90 22.02 -17.14
N ASP A 184 11.94 21.32 -17.69
CA ASP A 184 11.41 21.59 -19.03
C ASP A 184 10.82 23.01 -19.12
N ILE A 185 9.93 23.38 -18.20
CA ILE A 185 9.32 24.72 -18.13
C ILE A 185 10.38 25.82 -17.96
N SER A 186 11.42 25.59 -17.18
CA SER A 186 12.46 26.58 -16.88
C SER A 186 13.60 26.61 -17.92
N GLY A 187 13.62 25.68 -18.87
CA GLY A 187 14.69 25.53 -19.87
C GLY A 187 16.04 25.13 -19.27
N LYS A 188 16.05 24.51 -18.08
CA LYS A 188 17.28 24.09 -17.38
C LYS A 188 17.64 22.66 -17.68
N SER A 189 18.95 22.41 -17.84
CA SER A 189 19.47 21.04 -17.96
C SER A 189 19.61 20.41 -16.57
N ILE A 190 19.18 19.15 -16.41
CA ILE A 190 19.30 18.37 -15.16
C ILE A 190 20.75 18.29 -14.70
N LYS A 191 21.72 18.19 -15.61
CA LYS A 191 23.16 18.14 -15.30
C LYS A 191 23.75 19.45 -14.77
N LYS A 192 23.03 20.55 -14.82
CA LYS A 192 23.48 21.89 -14.43
C LYS A 192 22.76 22.45 -13.21
N ILE A 193 21.85 21.71 -12.62
CA ILE A 193 21.18 22.11 -11.40
C ILE A 193 21.92 21.62 -10.16
N LYS A 194 21.62 22.25 -9.04
CA LYS A 194 22.02 21.81 -7.71
C LYS A 194 20.74 21.60 -6.91
N VAL A 195 20.60 20.40 -6.35
CA VAL A 195 19.49 20.06 -5.46
C VAL A 195 20.03 20.03 -4.03
N VAL A 196 19.31 20.66 -3.11
CA VAL A 196 19.58 20.61 -1.67
C VAL A 196 18.40 19.90 -1.01
N VAL A 197 18.68 18.77 -0.35
CA VAL A 197 17.68 18.00 0.40
C VAL A 197 17.82 18.34 1.88
N HIS A 198 16.72 18.79 2.49
CA HIS A 198 16.66 19.09 3.92
C HIS A 198 15.79 18.06 4.61
N GLY A 199 16.44 17.13 5.32
CA GLY A 199 15.83 15.98 5.98
C GLY A 199 16.52 14.67 5.61
N ALA A 200 16.28 13.63 6.41
CA ALA A 200 16.90 12.31 6.23
C ALA A 200 15.91 11.16 6.49
N GLY A 201 14.59 11.42 6.33
CA GLY A 201 13.54 10.41 6.44
C GLY A 201 13.47 9.50 5.21
N ALA A 202 12.53 8.56 5.22
CA ALA A 202 12.35 7.57 4.16
C ALA A 202 12.24 8.21 2.77
N SER A 203 11.37 9.20 2.60
CA SER A 203 11.16 9.93 1.34
C SER A 203 12.39 10.71 0.88
N ALA A 204 13.08 11.39 1.81
CA ALA A 204 14.24 12.22 1.46
C ALA A 204 15.38 11.37 0.86
N GLN A 205 15.62 10.19 1.40
CA GLN A 205 16.63 9.26 0.89
C GLN A 205 16.27 8.73 -0.49
N ALA A 206 15.05 8.22 -0.66
CA ALA A 206 14.57 7.67 -1.93
C ALA A 206 14.52 8.74 -3.04
N CYS A 207 14.06 9.98 -2.73
CA CYS A 207 14.09 11.09 -3.67
C CYS A 207 15.51 11.44 -4.11
N THR A 208 16.46 11.50 -3.16
CA THR A 208 17.85 11.82 -3.46
C THR A 208 18.46 10.79 -4.40
N GLU A 209 18.22 9.51 -4.12
CA GLU A 209 18.72 8.43 -4.96
C GLU A 209 18.15 8.50 -6.37
N LEU A 210 16.83 8.67 -6.50
CA LEU A 210 16.19 8.76 -7.80
C LEU A 210 16.62 9.99 -8.60
N PHE A 211 16.85 11.14 -7.96
CA PHE A 211 17.40 12.33 -8.60
C PHE A 211 18.80 12.07 -9.14
N LYS A 212 19.70 11.45 -8.34
CA LYS A 212 21.05 11.06 -8.79
C LYS A 212 20.99 10.13 -9.99
N ASN A 213 20.14 9.11 -9.94
CA ASN A 213 19.96 8.16 -11.03
C ASN A 213 19.36 8.82 -12.28
N SER A 214 18.64 9.93 -12.13
CA SER A 214 18.09 10.73 -13.24
C SER A 214 19.09 11.74 -13.81
N GLY A 215 20.27 11.88 -13.22
CA GLY A 215 21.40 12.67 -13.75
C GLY A 215 21.64 14.03 -13.08
N VAL A 216 21.09 14.25 -11.87
CA VAL A 216 21.43 15.42 -11.03
C VAL A 216 22.85 15.32 -10.50
#